data_04380c84e511058d132e1cb2d06fe5e1
#
_entry.id   04380c84e511058d132e1cb2d06fe5e1
#
_cell.length_a   1.000
_cell.length_b   1.000
_cell.length_c   1.000
_cell.angle_alpha   90.00
_cell.angle_beta   90.00
_cell.angle_gamma   90.00
#
_symmetry.space_group_name_H-M   'P 1'
#
loop_
_entity.id
_entity.type
_entity.pdbx_description
1 polymer ?
#
loop_
_entity_poly.entity_id
_entity_poly.type
_entity_poly.pdbx_seq_one_letter_code
_entity_poly.pdbx_strand_id
1 'polypeptide(L)'
;MSTPERTTPTREGRDTSLLAVGSLVAGVLAYVFFALVTRALGAGPAAPVAVLWAWWSFAGAALTFPVQHWISRTAALEAGEAAVRRGLPRVATAVMGASVAAGLVAWLVSERLFGSGGAWFPLLVVGVGIGCGLLGLLRGTLSGRHQFVSVGVGLVIENGLRCLMAVALIAAGSESPTAYGVALVIGGAAALLWPAALVPRTTGTGHLGAPLTFVSGASAGQLLAQVTLTGGPVLLALVGGAPAEVTALFAGLALFRAPYTVAIGLISALTGRLTRLVEAGRTDALRHLREGLLVATLLTAALGGLGGAWLGPDVMELVFGEGVRLDRGATALVAVGSVFALASLVLTVGLLARGRTVAVARIWLAAAPFGVVAHLVVPGSELTRTCWTFVVIEVVAWVGFLLLEWRSDRRLNSLVGGQEH
;
A
#
# COMPACT_ATOMS: atom_id res chain seq x y z
N MET A 1 37.85 -21.18 -26.84
CA MET A 1 37.56 -20.35 -25.69
C MET A 1 36.75 -19.15 -26.17
N SER A 2 35.42 -19.28 -26.16
CA SER A 2 34.51 -18.19 -26.52
C SER A 2 34.33 -17.31 -25.30
N THR A 3 34.73 -16.05 -25.39
CA THR A 3 34.47 -14.99 -24.37
C THR A 3 32.96 -14.88 -24.15
N PRO A 4 32.50 -14.85 -22.88
CA PRO A 4 31.09 -14.62 -22.59
C PRO A 4 30.74 -13.20 -23.05
N GLU A 5 29.81 -13.07 -24.01
CA GLU A 5 29.18 -11.84 -24.42
C GLU A 5 28.58 -11.18 -23.18
N ARG A 6 29.10 -10.03 -22.78
CA ARG A 6 28.45 -9.15 -21.79
C ARG A 6 27.16 -8.65 -22.45
N THR A 7 26.04 -9.28 -22.09
CA THR A 7 24.72 -8.78 -22.45
C THR A 7 24.55 -7.40 -21.85
N THR A 8 24.64 -6.35 -22.66
CA THR A 8 24.19 -5.00 -22.31
C THR A 8 22.72 -5.10 -21.90
N PRO A 9 22.32 -4.53 -20.73
CA PRO A 9 20.93 -4.54 -20.31
C PRO A 9 20.08 -3.93 -21.41
N THR A 10 19.04 -4.64 -21.84
CA THR A 10 18.08 -4.13 -22.81
C THR A 10 17.50 -2.83 -22.28
N ARG A 11 17.10 -1.89 -23.15
CA ARG A 11 16.54 -0.58 -22.78
C ARG A 11 15.40 -0.71 -21.75
N GLU A 12 14.57 -1.76 -21.90
CA GLU A 12 13.49 -2.09 -20.97
C GLU A 12 14.00 -2.47 -19.56
N GLY A 13 15.09 -3.22 -19.46
CA GLY A 13 15.69 -3.56 -18.17
C GLY A 13 16.20 -2.33 -17.41
N ARG A 14 16.80 -1.38 -18.14
CA ARG A 14 17.26 -0.11 -17.56
C ARG A 14 16.11 0.77 -17.09
N ASP A 15 15.03 0.88 -17.86
CA ASP A 15 13.85 1.69 -17.53
C ASP A 15 13.10 1.12 -16.32
N THR A 16 13.02 -0.20 -16.22
CA THR A 16 12.44 -0.90 -15.04
C THR A 16 13.30 -0.68 -13.78
N SER A 17 14.62 -0.71 -13.92
CA SER A 17 15.54 -0.44 -12.79
C SER A 17 15.41 1.02 -12.30
N LEU A 18 15.27 1.98 -13.21
CA LEU A 18 15.06 3.39 -12.86
C LEU A 18 13.71 3.62 -12.17
N LEU A 19 12.65 2.91 -12.59
CA LEU A 19 11.37 2.93 -11.88
C LEU A 19 11.50 2.39 -10.45
N ALA A 20 12.24 1.28 -10.27
CA ALA A 20 12.46 0.70 -8.94
C ALA A 20 13.24 1.67 -8.02
N VAL A 21 14.28 2.31 -8.54
CA VAL A 21 15.04 3.34 -7.81
C VAL A 21 14.14 4.53 -7.47
N GLY A 22 13.34 5.03 -8.44
CA GLY A 22 12.39 6.11 -8.20
C GLY A 22 11.36 5.76 -7.11
N SER A 23 10.87 4.53 -7.10
CA SER A 23 9.94 4.05 -6.07
C SER A 23 10.60 3.99 -4.69
N LEU A 24 11.86 3.53 -4.61
CA LEU A 24 12.61 3.48 -3.35
C LEU A 24 12.84 4.90 -2.80
N VAL A 25 13.31 5.83 -3.65
CA VAL A 25 13.52 7.23 -3.26
C VAL A 25 12.21 7.87 -2.81
N ALA A 26 11.11 7.64 -3.53
CA ALA A 26 9.79 8.12 -3.15
C ALA A 26 9.34 7.58 -1.79
N GLY A 27 9.62 6.28 -1.52
CA GLY A 27 9.37 5.67 -0.22
C GLY A 27 10.15 6.36 0.91
N VAL A 28 11.44 6.60 0.72
CA VAL A 28 12.27 7.33 1.70
C VAL A 28 11.74 8.74 1.93
N LEU A 29 11.41 9.48 0.87
CA LEU A 29 10.83 10.83 0.99
C LEU A 29 9.50 10.84 1.75
N ALA A 30 8.68 9.81 1.59
CA ALA A 30 7.44 9.65 2.35
C ALA A 30 7.73 9.55 3.87
N TYR A 31 8.73 8.77 4.28
CA TYR A 31 9.15 8.71 5.69
C TYR A 31 9.73 10.04 6.17
N VAL A 32 10.56 10.70 5.36
CA VAL A 32 11.12 12.03 5.68
C VAL A 32 10.00 13.03 5.91
N PHE A 33 8.99 13.07 5.04
CA PHE A 33 7.84 13.97 5.23
C PHE A 33 7.17 13.72 6.58
N PHE A 34 6.88 12.47 6.95
CA PHE A 34 6.21 12.18 8.21
C PHE A 34 7.10 12.52 9.42
N ALA A 35 8.41 12.26 9.35
CA ALA A 35 9.36 12.65 10.38
C ALA A 35 9.44 14.18 10.55
N LEU A 36 9.37 14.95 9.45
CA LEU A 36 9.30 16.41 9.51
C LEU A 36 8.03 16.89 10.21
N VAL A 37 6.88 16.29 9.85
CA VAL A 37 5.58 16.62 10.47
C VAL A 37 5.59 16.34 11.97
N THR A 38 6.03 15.16 12.39
CA THR A 38 6.03 14.78 13.82
C THR A 38 7.02 15.57 14.64
N ARG A 39 8.18 15.92 14.07
CA ARG A 39 9.17 16.77 14.73
C ARG A 39 8.71 18.24 14.87
N ALA A 40 7.94 18.73 13.89
CA ALA A 40 7.43 20.10 13.92
C ALA A 40 6.22 20.25 14.87
N LEU A 41 5.31 19.30 14.86
CA LEU A 41 4.05 19.38 15.60
C LEU A 41 4.09 18.69 16.96
N GLY A 42 4.96 17.71 17.14
CA GLY A 42 4.91 16.76 18.26
C GLY A 42 3.87 15.66 18.08
N ALA A 43 3.89 14.66 18.96
CA ALA A 43 3.10 13.44 18.84
C ALA A 43 1.57 13.68 18.83
N GLY A 44 1.05 14.52 19.74
CA GLY A 44 -0.38 14.78 19.84
C GLY A 44 -0.97 15.50 18.61
N PRO A 45 -0.49 16.72 18.29
CA PRO A 45 -1.01 17.51 17.18
C PRO A 45 -0.75 16.89 15.78
N ALA A 46 0.19 15.95 15.63
CA ALA A 46 0.42 15.24 14.38
C ALA A 46 -0.64 14.14 14.08
N ALA A 47 -1.45 13.73 15.06
CA ALA A 47 -2.43 12.66 14.90
C ALA A 47 -3.41 12.85 13.72
N PRO A 48 -4.01 14.03 13.50
CA PRO A 48 -4.88 14.24 12.35
C PRO A 48 -4.18 14.00 11.00
N VAL A 49 -2.89 14.35 10.91
CA VAL A 49 -2.09 14.12 9.70
C VAL A 49 -1.78 12.62 9.52
N ALA A 50 -1.50 11.88 10.60
CA ALA A 50 -1.30 10.44 10.58
C ALA A 50 -2.57 9.71 10.09
N VAL A 51 -3.75 10.11 10.59
CA VAL A 51 -5.05 9.59 10.14
C VAL A 51 -5.30 9.95 8.67
N LEU A 52 -5.04 11.18 8.24
CA LEU A 52 -5.18 11.60 6.84
C LEU A 52 -4.25 10.78 5.93
N TRP A 53 -3.06 10.44 6.40
CA TRP A 53 -2.14 9.56 5.66
C TRP A 53 -2.68 8.14 5.49
N ALA A 54 -3.32 7.59 6.51
CA ALA A 54 -4.01 6.31 6.36
C ALA A 54 -5.11 6.38 5.27
N TRP A 55 -5.89 7.47 5.24
CA TRP A 55 -6.85 7.74 4.17
C TRP A 55 -6.17 7.86 2.79
N TRP A 56 -5.01 8.50 2.72
CA TRP A 56 -4.22 8.54 1.48
C TRP A 56 -3.81 7.13 1.03
N SER A 57 -3.41 6.27 1.95
CA SER A 57 -3.07 4.88 1.64
C SER A 57 -4.29 4.10 1.13
N PHE A 58 -5.47 4.29 1.72
CA PHE A 58 -6.73 3.69 1.26
C PHE A 58 -7.11 4.19 -0.13
N ALA A 59 -7.04 5.51 -0.35
CA ALA A 59 -7.31 6.10 -1.65
C ALA A 59 -6.31 5.63 -2.72
N GLY A 60 -5.04 5.47 -2.37
CA GLY A 60 -4.03 4.87 -3.25
C GLY A 60 -4.41 3.47 -3.71
N ALA A 61 -4.81 2.62 -2.77
CA ALA A 61 -5.25 1.25 -3.05
C ALA A 61 -6.57 1.18 -3.84
N ALA A 62 -7.54 2.02 -3.49
CA ALA A 62 -8.87 1.99 -4.08
C ALA A 62 -8.99 2.77 -5.40
N LEU A 63 -8.19 3.80 -5.61
CA LEU A 63 -8.33 4.72 -6.74
C LEU A 63 -7.09 4.75 -7.62
N THR A 64 -5.87 4.98 -7.04
CA THR A 64 -4.67 5.13 -7.86
C THR A 64 -4.33 3.86 -8.63
N PHE A 65 -4.16 2.73 -7.94
CA PHE A 65 -3.75 1.48 -8.59
C PHE A 65 -4.80 0.92 -9.55
N PRO A 66 -6.10 0.84 -9.21
CA PRO A 66 -7.11 0.35 -10.14
C PRO A 66 -7.24 1.20 -11.40
N VAL A 67 -7.22 2.53 -11.27
CA VAL A 67 -7.25 3.44 -12.41
C VAL A 67 -6.00 3.29 -13.27
N GLN A 68 -4.82 3.25 -12.65
CA GLN A 68 -3.54 3.01 -13.33
C GLN A 68 -3.57 1.70 -14.12
N HIS A 69 -4.00 0.60 -13.51
CA HIS A 69 -4.05 -0.71 -14.15
C HIS A 69 -5.08 -0.77 -15.27
N TRP A 70 -6.26 -0.17 -15.08
CA TRP A 70 -7.26 -0.06 -16.14
C TRP A 70 -6.70 0.67 -17.36
N ILE A 71 -6.07 1.82 -17.17
CA ILE A 71 -5.53 2.63 -18.27
C ILE A 71 -4.37 1.92 -18.97
N SER A 72 -3.38 1.44 -18.22
CA SER A 72 -2.20 0.79 -18.80
C SER A 72 -2.58 -0.47 -19.58
N ARG A 73 -3.50 -1.29 -19.06
CA ARG A 73 -4.03 -2.46 -19.75
C ARG A 73 -4.79 -2.07 -21.02
N THR A 74 -5.67 -1.08 -20.91
CA THR A 74 -6.50 -0.64 -22.05
C THR A 74 -5.66 -0.05 -23.16
N ALA A 75 -4.64 0.75 -22.82
CA ALA A 75 -3.74 1.35 -23.80
C ALA A 75 -2.86 0.30 -24.52
N ALA A 76 -2.55 -0.83 -23.87
CA ALA A 76 -1.78 -1.93 -24.45
C ALA A 76 -2.59 -2.81 -25.41
N LEU A 77 -3.92 -2.71 -25.43
CA LEU A 77 -4.79 -3.46 -26.34
C LEU A 77 -5.06 -2.68 -27.64
N GLU A 78 -5.59 -3.34 -28.67
CA GLU A 78 -6.01 -2.69 -29.93
C GLU A 78 -7.00 -1.54 -29.73
N ALA A 79 -7.76 -1.58 -28.64
CA ALA A 79 -8.66 -0.51 -28.22
C ALA A 79 -7.94 0.84 -28.00
N GLY A 80 -6.68 0.79 -27.52
CA GLY A 80 -5.79 1.92 -27.38
C GLY A 80 -6.27 3.00 -26.42
N GLU A 81 -5.59 4.15 -26.43
CA GLU A 81 -5.95 5.30 -25.60
C GLU A 81 -7.33 5.92 -25.97
N ALA A 82 -7.85 5.68 -27.18
CA ALA A 82 -9.20 6.12 -27.56
C ALA A 82 -10.29 5.51 -26.69
N ALA A 83 -10.13 4.26 -26.26
CA ALA A 83 -11.06 3.61 -25.33
C ALA A 83 -10.94 4.19 -23.92
N VAL A 84 -9.73 4.50 -23.48
CA VAL A 84 -9.49 5.21 -22.20
C VAL A 84 -10.22 6.54 -22.22
N ARG A 85 -10.07 7.33 -23.28
CA ARG A 85 -10.71 8.65 -23.43
C ARG A 85 -12.22 8.57 -23.32
N ARG A 86 -12.86 7.54 -23.92
CA ARG A 86 -14.31 7.34 -23.84
C ARG A 86 -14.77 6.87 -22.46
N GLY A 87 -14.00 6.05 -21.78
CA GLY A 87 -14.31 5.56 -20.43
C GLY A 87 -14.01 6.54 -19.31
N LEU A 88 -13.07 7.48 -19.56
CA LEU A 88 -12.54 8.41 -18.55
C LEU A 88 -13.61 9.22 -17.82
N PRO A 89 -14.64 9.81 -18.46
CA PRO A 89 -15.67 10.56 -17.75
C PRO A 89 -16.38 9.72 -16.69
N ARG A 90 -16.72 8.45 -17.01
CA ARG A 90 -17.39 7.54 -16.07
C ARG A 90 -16.49 7.19 -14.90
N VAL A 91 -15.22 6.91 -15.16
CA VAL A 91 -14.24 6.60 -14.13
C VAL A 91 -13.96 7.83 -13.26
N ALA A 92 -13.84 9.02 -13.86
CA ALA A 92 -13.65 10.27 -13.12
C ALA A 92 -14.85 10.58 -12.21
N THR A 93 -16.09 10.37 -12.70
CA THR A 93 -17.30 10.54 -11.87
C THR A 93 -17.32 9.53 -10.71
N ALA A 94 -16.90 8.28 -10.93
CA ALA A 94 -16.82 7.26 -9.89
C ALA A 94 -15.74 7.62 -8.84
N VAL A 95 -14.55 8.08 -9.28
CA VAL A 95 -13.47 8.56 -8.40
C VAL A 95 -13.96 9.76 -7.57
N MET A 96 -14.61 10.74 -8.20
CA MET A 96 -15.16 11.90 -7.51
C MET A 96 -16.21 11.48 -6.47
N GLY A 97 -17.16 10.63 -6.87
CA GLY A 97 -18.21 10.11 -5.97
C GLY A 97 -17.61 9.35 -4.78
N ALA A 98 -16.62 8.48 -5.01
CA ALA A 98 -15.93 7.75 -3.95
C ALA A 98 -15.16 8.70 -3.02
N SER A 99 -14.50 9.72 -3.57
CA SER A 99 -13.77 10.74 -2.78
C SER A 99 -14.72 11.54 -1.90
N VAL A 100 -15.85 11.99 -2.44
CA VAL A 100 -16.88 12.72 -1.67
C VAL A 100 -17.49 11.81 -0.61
N ALA A 101 -17.81 10.56 -0.94
CA ALA A 101 -18.33 9.60 0.03
C ALA A 101 -17.34 9.35 1.18
N ALA A 102 -16.05 9.21 0.88
CA ALA A 102 -15.01 9.09 1.91
C ALA A 102 -14.91 10.34 2.78
N GLY A 103 -14.99 11.53 2.20
CA GLY A 103 -15.04 12.80 2.93
C GLY A 103 -16.27 12.94 3.83
N LEU A 104 -17.44 12.50 3.35
CA LEU A 104 -18.68 12.48 4.15
C LEU A 104 -18.55 11.51 5.34
N VAL A 105 -18.03 10.30 5.11
CA VAL A 105 -17.76 9.35 6.19
C VAL A 105 -16.79 9.96 7.21
N ALA A 106 -15.70 10.56 6.74
CA ALA A 106 -14.74 11.24 7.61
C ALA A 106 -15.36 12.40 8.37
N TRP A 107 -16.29 13.13 7.78
CA TRP A 107 -17.02 14.23 8.41
C TRP A 107 -17.95 13.74 9.52
N LEU A 108 -18.68 12.64 9.31
CA LEU A 108 -19.60 12.06 10.31
C LEU A 108 -18.88 11.63 11.59
N VAL A 109 -17.60 11.29 11.51
CA VAL A 109 -16.77 10.84 12.63
C VAL A 109 -15.57 11.76 12.88
N SER A 110 -15.64 13.01 12.40
CA SER A 110 -14.50 13.94 12.36
C SER A 110 -13.91 14.24 13.74
N GLU A 111 -14.75 14.42 14.77
CA GLU A 111 -14.28 14.68 16.13
C GLU A 111 -13.43 13.54 16.69
N ARG A 112 -13.80 12.29 16.40
CA ARG A 112 -13.02 11.12 16.83
C ARG A 112 -11.73 10.95 16.02
N LEU A 113 -11.79 11.21 14.71
CA LEU A 113 -10.64 11.02 13.82
C LEU A 113 -9.62 12.15 13.91
N PHE A 114 -10.07 13.39 14.03
CA PHE A 114 -9.23 14.58 13.86
C PHE A 114 -9.25 15.53 15.06
N GLY A 115 -10.09 15.25 16.07
CA GLY A 115 -10.28 16.12 17.23
C GLY A 115 -11.04 17.41 16.91
N SER A 116 -11.24 18.27 17.92
CA SER A 116 -12.03 19.52 17.82
C SER A 116 -11.45 20.57 16.84
N GLY A 117 -10.14 20.52 16.56
CA GLY A 117 -9.47 21.41 15.60
C GLY A 117 -9.48 20.89 14.15
N GLY A 118 -10.07 19.72 13.90
CA GLY A 118 -9.97 18.99 12.64
C GLY A 118 -11.05 19.28 11.59
N ALA A 119 -11.79 20.38 11.67
CA ALA A 119 -12.93 20.68 10.80
C ALA A 119 -12.63 20.62 9.29
N TRP A 120 -11.41 20.92 8.86
CA TRP A 120 -10.99 20.92 7.46
C TRP A 120 -10.52 19.56 6.94
N PHE A 121 -10.21 18.60 7.82
CA PHE A 121 -9.67 17.31 7.41
C PHE A 121 -10.62 16.48 6.55
N PRO A 122 -11.94 16.45 6.74
CA PRO A 122 -12.85 15.79 5.81
C PRO A 122 -12.74 16.30 4.37
N LEU A 123 -12.54 17.60 4.18
CA LEU A 123 -12.30 18.19 2.86
C LEU A 123 -10.92 17.76 2.31
N LEU A 124 -9.91 17.64 3.17
CA LEU A 124 -8.60 17.11 2.77
C LEU A 124 -8.68 15.63 2.36
N VAL A 125 -9.56 14.83 2.98
CA VAL A 125 -9.84 13.44 2.55
C VAL A 125 -10.40 13.42 1.13
N VAL A 126 -11.32 14.32 0.78
CA VAL A 126 -11.80 14.49 -0.61
C VAL A 126 -10.64 14.84 -1.54
N GLY A 127 -9.83 15.82 -1.15
CA GLY A 127 -8.65 16.26 -1.91
C GLY A 127 -7.65 15.13 -2.16
N VAL A 128 -7.40 14.30 -1.14
CA VAL A 128 -6.57 13.09 -1.24
C VAL A 128 -7.15 12.14 -2.29
N GLY A 129 -8.44 11.84 -2.25
CA GLY A 129 -9.09 10.94 -3.20
C GLY A 129 -8.97 11.44 -4.64
N ILE A 130 -9.24 12.72 -4.88
CA ILE A 130 -9.11 13.36 -6.20
C ILE A 130 -7.64 13.30 -6.67
N GLY A 131 -6.68 13.66 -5.81
CA GLY A 131 -5.25 13.61 -6.10
C GLY A 131 -4.80 12.19 -6.46
N CYS A 132 -5.27 11.18 -5.73
CA CYS A 132 -5.01 9.76 -6.02
C CYS A 132 -5.58 9.34 -7.39
N GLY A 133 -6.76 9.79 -7.75
CA GLY A 133 -7.35 9.56 -9.07
C GLY A 133 -6.52 10.17 -10.21
N LEU A 134 -6.06 11.43 -10.03
CA LEU A 134 -5.19 12.12 -10.99
C LEU A 134 -3.84 11.41 -11.14
N LEU A 135 -3.23 10.97 -10.04
CA LEU A 135 -1.99 10.20 -10.06
C LEU A 135 -2.19 8.84 -10.75
N GLY A 136 -3.35 8.19 -10.55
CA GLY A 136 -3.72 6.97 -11.26
C GLY A 136 -3.81 7.18 -12.77
N LEU A 137 -4.44 8.28 -13.21
CA LEU A 137 -4.51 8.68 -14.62
C LEU A 137 -3.11 8.93 -15.19
N LEU A 138 -2.29 9.75 -14.51
CA LEU A 138 -0.93 10.06 -14.93
C LEU A 138 -0.10 8.78 -15.10
N ARG A 139 0.01 7.99 -14.03
CA ARG A 139 0.85 6.78 -14.01
C ARG A 139 0.35 5.73 -15.00
N GLY A 140 -0.97 5.57 -15.13
CA GLY A 140 -1.58 4.66 -16.09
C GLY A 140 -1.26 5.03 -17.52
N THR A 141 -1.38 6.32 -17.88
CA THR A 141 -1.08 6.81 -19.22
C THR A 141 0.42 6.73 -19.54
N LEU A 142 1.29 7.14 -18.62
CA LEU A 142 2.75 7.03 -18.80
C LEU A 142 3.19 5.56 -18.93
N SER A 143 2.65 4.66 -18.10
CA SER A 143 2.93 3.22 -18.18
C SER A 143 2.44 2.62 -19.50
N GLY A 144 1.23 2.98 -19.94
CA GLY A 144 0.68 2.55 -21.24
C GLY A 144 1.49 3.05 -22.44
N ARG A 145 2.21 4.17 -22.27
CA ARG A 145 3.16 4.72 -23.26
C ARG A 145 4.59 4.20 -23.08
N HIS A 146 4.83 3.21 -22.20
CA HIS A 146 6.15 2.69 -21.85
C HIS A 146 7.15 3.73 -21.32
N GLN A 147 6.66 4.82 -20.71
CA GLN A 147 7.47 5.91 -20.12
C GLN A 147 7.74 5.65 -18.64
N PHE A 148 8.34 4.52 -18.30
CA PHE A 148 8.55 4.09 -16.91
C PHE A 148 9.47 5.02 -16.11
N VAL A 149 10.44 5.65 -16.75
CA VAL A 149 11.29 6.67 -16.13
C VAL A 149 10.45 7.86 -15.64
N SER A 150 9.51 8.34 -16.47
CA SER A 150 8.61 9.43 -16.09
C SER A 150 7.67 9.06 -14.94
N VAL A 151 7.26 7.78 -14.85
CA VAL A 151 6.50 7.28 -13.69
C VAL A 151 7.36 7.37 -12.43
N GLY A 152 8.61 6.90 -12.47
CA GLY A 152 9.55 6.97 -11.35
C GLY A 152 9.82 8.41 -10.91
N VAL A 153 10.07 9.32 -11.86
CA VAL A 153 10.26 10.76 -11.58
C VAL A 153 9.00 11.37 -10.97
N GLY A 154 7.81 11.02 -11.46
CA GLY A 154 6.54 11.47 -10.89
C GLY A 154 6.35 11.05 -9.44
N LEU A 155 6.74 9.82 -9.07
CA LEU A 155 6.73 9.34 -7.68
C LEU A 155 7.66 10.16 -6.78
N VAL A 156 8.85 10.48 -7.26
CA VAL A 156 9.83 11.30 -6.51
C VAL A 156 9.32 12.72 -6.35
N ILE A 157 8.79 13.34 -7.40
CA ILE A 157 8.27 14.71 -7.36
C ILE A 157 7.06 14.81 -6.42
N GLU A 158 6.13 13.83 -6.45
CA GLU A 158 4.98 13.78 -5.55
C GLU A 158 5.41 13.89 -4.08
N ASN A 159 6.36 13.06 -3.65
CA ASN A 159 6.83 13.05 -2.27
C ASN A 159 7.81 14.20 -1.99
N GLY A 160 8.58 14.62 -2.99
CA GLY A 160 9.45 15.80 -2.91
C GLY A 160 8.67 17.09 -2.66
N LEU A 161 7.52 17.28 -3.34
CA LEU A 161 6.63 18.42 -3.10
C LEU A 161 6.10 18.43 -1.65
N ARG A 162 5.72 17.27 -1.13
CA ARG A 162 5.30 17.15 0.28
C ARG A 162 6.40 17.57 1.24
N CYS A 163 7.62 17.05 1.04
CA CYS A 163 8.78 17.39 1.86
C CYS A 163 9.11 18.89 1.75
N LEU A 164 9.09 19.45 0.55
CA LEU A 164 9.36 20.87 0.30
C LEU A 164 8.35 21.75 1.06
N MET A 165 7.06 21.41 0.96
CA MET A 165 6.01 22.13 1.68
C MET A 165 6.17 22.00 3.19
N ALA A 166 6.49 20.80 3.71
CA ALA A 166 6.75 20.62 5.15
C ALA A 166 7.93 21.48 5.61
N VAL A 167 9.04 21.50 4.86
CA VAL A 167 10.20 22.35 5.19
C VAL A 167 9.82 23.85 5.15
N ALA A 168 9.04 24.28 4.17
CA ALA A 168 8.57 25.66 4.09
C ALA A 168 7.67 26.04 5.28
N LEU A 169 6.78 25.14 5.73
CA LEU A 169 5.94 25.33 6.90
C LEU A 169 6.77 25.42 8.19
N ILE A 170 7.78 24.56 8.33
CA ILE A 170 8.71 24.59 9.46
C ILE A 170 9.48 25.92 9.47
N ALA A 171 10.00 26.36 8.34
CA ALA A 171 10.71 27.63 8.22
C ALA A 171 9.82 28.84 8.52
N ALA A 172 8.52 28.72 8.25
CA ALA A 172 7.51 29.74 8.60
C ALA A 172 7.03 29.64 10.06
N GLY A 173 7.53 28.70 10.86
CA GLY A 173 7.10 28.50 12.25
C GLY A 173 5.64 28.01 12.37
N SER A 174 5.11 27.30 11.38
CA SER A 174 3.71 26.86 11.39
C SER A 174 3.50 25.66 12.33
N GLU A 175 2.60 25.80 13.29
CA GLU A 175 2.15 24.75 14.18
C GLU A 175 0.76 24.18 13.79
N SER A 176 0.25 24.50 12.60
CA SER A 176 -1.08 24.10 12.16
C SER A 176 -1.09 22.69 11.56
N PRO A 177 -1.72 21.68 12.19
CA PRO A 177 -1.89 20.35 11.61
C PRO A 177 -2.58 20.38 10.24
N THR A 178 -3.54 21.31 10.05
CA THR A 178 -4.25 21.47 8.78
C THR A 178 -3.29 21.88 7.64
N ALA A 179 -2.31 22.76 7.91
CA ALA A 179 -1.33 23.18 6.92
C ALA A 179 -0.47 21.98 6.46
N TYR A 180 -0.04 21.13 7.37
CA TYR A 180 0.68 19.88 7.03
C TYR A 180 -0.24 18.86 6.35
N GLY A 181 -1.54 18.84 6.69
CA GLY A 181 -2.52 18.06 5.93
C GLY A 181 -2.64 18.53 4.48
N VAL A 182 -2.67 19.85 4.23
CA VAL A 182 -2.61 20.43 2.88
C VAL A 182 -1.32 20.04 2.17
N ALA A 183 -0.17 20.05 2.86
CA ALA A 183 1.11 19.60 2.31
C ALA A 183 1.06 18.12 1.85
N LEU A 184 0.34 17.26 2.56
CA LEU A 184 0.11 15.87 2.12
C LEU A 184 -0.71 15.81 0.83
N VAL A 185 -1.79 16.58 0.73
CA VAL A 185 -2.71 16.61 -0.43
C VAL A 185 -2.02 17.18 -1.67
N ILE A 186 -1.17 18.20 -1.52
CA ILE A 186 -0.51 18.90 -2.63
C ILE A 186 0.41 17.97 -3.45
N GLY A 187 0.86 16.85 -2.86
CA GLY A 187 1.56 15.81 -3.60
C GLY A 187 0.80 15.31 -4.83
N GLY A 188 -0.54 15.26 -4.77
CA GLY A 188 -1.39 14.92 -5.91
C GLY A 188 -1.28 15.90 -7.09
N ALA A 189 -0.92 17.17 -6.82
CA ALA A 189 -0.71 18.18 -7.83
C ALA A 189 0.52 17.90 -8.72
N ALA A 190 1.42 16.99 -8.33
CA ALA A 190 2.50 16.52 -9.19
C ALA A 190 2.00 16.02 -10.55
N ALA A 191 0.78 15.50 -10.62
CA ALA A 191 0.16 15.07 -11.88
C ALA A 191 0.06 16.21 -12.91
N LEU A 192 -0.10 17.45 -12.47
CA LEU A 192 -0.26 18.63 -13.34
C LEU A 192 1.03 19.01 -14.08
N LEU A 193 2.18 18.48 -13.68
CA LEU A 193 3.47 18.69 -14.37
C LEU A 193 3.55 17.91 -15.70
N TRP A 194 2.63 16.96 -15.93
CA TRP A 194 2.54 16.21 -17.19
C TRP A 194 1.17 16.39 -17.86
N PRO A 195 0.79 17.61 -18.29
CA PRO A 195 -0.56 17.87 -18.83
C PRO A 195 -0.87 16.99 -20.05
N ALA A 196 0.13 16.69 -20.89
CA ALA A 196 -0.02 15.80 -22.05
C ALA A 196 -0.33 14.33 -21.67
N ALA A 197 -0.02 13.89 -20.46
CA ALA A 197 -0.36 12.56 -19.96
C ALA A 197 -1.76 12.50 -19.32
N LEU A 198 -2.30 13.66 -18.91
CA LEU A 198 -3.67 13.74 -18.39
C LEU A 198 -4.73 13.72 -19.50
N VAL A 199 -4.33 13.90 -20.76
CA VAL A 199 -5.22 13.84 -21.93
C VAL A 199 -4.88 12.58 -22.74
N PRO A 200 -5.72 11.52 -22.68
CA PRO A 200 -5.55 10.33 -23.51
C PRO A 200 -5.67 10.64 -24.98
N ARG A 201 -4.81 10.03 -25.80
CA ARG A 201 -4.77 10.20 -27.26
C ARG A 201 -5.99 9.56 -27.93
N THR A 202 -6.18 9.79 -29.22
CA THR A 202 -7.25 9.19 -30.04
C THR A 202 -6.81 7.93 -30.77
N THR A 203 -5.69 7.31 -30.34
CA THR A 203 -5.13 6.09 -30.95
C THR A 203 -5.89 4.85 -30.56
N GLY A 204 -6.12 3.94 -31.52
CA GLY A 204 -6.78 2.65 -31.32
C GLY A 204 -8.25 2.60 -31.79
N THR A 205 -8.84 1.39 -31.80
CA THR A 205 -10.23 1.15 -32.26
C THR A 205 -11.28 1.69 -31.30
N GLY A 206 -10.88 1.86 -30.04
CA GLY A 206 -11.71 2.46 -29.01
C GLY A 206 -12.82 1.58 -28.43
N HIS A 207 -12.95 0.33 -28.79
CA HIS A 207 -13.97 -0.56 -28.22
C HIS A 207 -13.39 -1.33 -27.04
N LEU A 208 -13.99 -1.15 -25.86
CA LEU A 208 -13.67 -1.96 -24.67
C LEU A 208 -14.89 -2.11 -23.76
N GLY A 209 -14.89 -3.26 -23.02
CA GLY A 209 -15.91 -3.57 -22.02
C GLY A 209 -16.00 -2.53 -20.88
N ALA A 210 -16.94 -2.73 -19.97
CA ALA A 210 -17.31 -1.77 -18.92
C ALA A 210 -16.09 -1.43 -18.00
N PRO A 211 -15.54 -0.19 -18.06
CA PRO A 211 -14.39 0.20 -17.27
C PRO A 211 -14.63 0.12 -15.76
N LEU A 212 -15.86 0.43 -15.34
CA LEU A 212 -16.25 0.44 -13.92
C LEU A 212 -16.19 -0.95 -13.28
N THR A 213 -16.56 -2.01 -14.02
CA THR A 213 -16.49 -3.39 -13.49
C THR A 213 -15.07 -3.80 -13.18
N PHE A 214 -14.12 -3.40 -14.04
CA PHE A 214 -12.70 -3.67 -13.81
C PHE A 214 -12.18 -2.86 -12.62
N VAL A 215 -12.43 -1.55 -12.61
CA VAL A 215 -11.93 -0.64 -11.55
C VAL A 215 -12.51 -1.03 -10.20
N SER A 216 -13.83 -1.25 -10.07
CA SER A 216 -14.48 -1.59 -8.79
C SER A 216 -14.02 -2.94 -8.24
N GLY A 217 -13.84 -3.95 -9.09
CA GLY A 217 -13.35 -5.26 -8.66
C GLY A 217 -11.92 -5.21 -8.15
N ALA A 218 -11.04 -4.48 -8.84
CA ALA A 218 -9.66 -4.28 -8.41
C ALA A 218 -9.58 -3.43 -7.12
N SER A 219 -10.44 -2.39 -7.01
CA SER A 219 -10.49 -1.50 -5.84
C SER A 219 -10.86 -2.26 -4.57
N ALA A 220 -11.89 -3.11 -4.63
CA ALA A 220 -12.39 -3.81 -3.44
C ALA A 220 -11.32 -4.71 -2.79
N GLY A 221 -10.62 -5.51 -3.60
CA GLY A 221 -9.57 -6.41 -3.10
C GLY A 221 -8.37 -5.66 -2.51
N GLN A 222 -7.91 -4.62 -3.21
CA GLN A 222 -6.77 -3.84 -2.77
C GLN A 222 -7.09 -2.96 -1.55
N LEU A 223 -8.28 -2.36 -1.50
CA LEU A 223 -8.72 -1.58 -0.35
C LEU A 223 -8.79 -2.44 0.90
N LEU A 224 -9.35 -3.65 0.81
CA LEU A 224 -9.45 -4.55 1.96
C LEU A 224 -8.08 -4.90 2.53
N ALA A 225 -7.14 -5.30 1.69
CA ALA A 225 -5.76 -5.55 2.12
C ALA A 225 -5.10 -4.30 2.72
N GLN A 226 -5.36 -3.12 2.14
CA GLN A 226 -4.76 -1.87 2.63
C GLN A 226 -5.37 -1.41 3.96
N VAL A 227 -6.67 -1.60 4.17
CA VAL A 227 -7.34 -1.28 5.45
C VAL A 227 -6.78 -2.14 6.58
N THR A 228 -6.55 -3.42 6.36
CA THR A 228 -5.92 -4.28 7.37
C THR A 228 -4.49 -3.84 7.66
N LEU A 229 -3.74 -3.48 6.63
CA LEU A 229 -2.33 -3.10 6.74
C LEU A 229 -2.10 -1.73 7.37
N THR A 230 -2.93 -0.72 7.08
CA THR A 230 -2.71 0.68 7.48
C THR A 230 -3.84 1.29 8.28
N GLY A 231 -4.91 0.54 8.56
CA GLY A 231 -6.10 1.04 9.24
C GLY A 231 -5.96 1.20 10.76
N GLY A 232 -4.90 0.65 11.36
CA GLY A 232 -4.67 0.70 12.81
C GLY A 232 -4.83 2.10 13.42
N PRO A 233 -4.18 3.15 12.91
CA PRO A 233 -4.34 4.52 13.42
C PRO A 233 -5.77 5.06 13.32
N VAL A 234 -6.48 4.73 12.23
CA VAL A 234 -7.89 5.12 12.06
C VAL A 234 -8.77 4.38 13.07
N LEU A 235 -8.56 3.07 13.24
CA LEU A 235 -9.28 2.28 14.24
C LEU A 235 -9.03 2.83 15.64
N LEU A 236 -7.77 3.05 16.00
CA LEU A 236 -7.40 3.57 17.32
C LEU A 236 -8.04 4.94 17.61
N ALA A 237 -8.06 5.84 16.63
CA ALA A 237 -8.74 7.13 16.75
C ALA A 237 -10.27 6.96 16.95
N LEU A 238 -10.91 6.05 16.20
CA LEU A 238 -12.35 5.78 16.29
C LEU A 238 -12.77 5.21 17.65
N VAL A 239 -11.93 4.37 18.26
CA VAL A 239 -12.23 3.76 19.56
C VAL A 239 -11.80 4.63 20.75
N GLY A 240 -11.26 5.82 20.50
CA GLY A 240 -10.93 6.81 21.53
C GLY A 240 -9.51 6.72 22.07
N GLY A 241 -8.57 6.17 21.32
CA GLY A 241 -7.14 6.20 21.67
C GLY A 241 -6.60 7.63 21.73
N ALA A 242 -5.59 7.84 22.57
CA ALA A 242 -4.98 9.16 22.72
C ALA A 242 -4.33 9.62 21.41
N PRO A 243 -4.40 10.93 21.04
CA PRO A 243 -3.81 11.42 19.80
C PRO A 243 -2.33 11.07 19.64
N ALA A 244 -1.54 11.16 20.71
CA ALA A 244 -0.13 10.77 20.68
C ALA A 244 0.06 9.28 20.36
N GLU A 245 -0.81 8.40 20.87
CA GLU A 245 -0.79 6.95 20.54
C GLU A 245 -1.14 6.69 19.08
N VAL A 246 -2.09 7.45 18.50
CA VAL A 246 -2.46 7.35 17.08
C VAL A 246 -1.25 7.68 16.19
N THR A 247 -0.54 8.76 16.50
CA THR A 247 0.68 9.15 15.80
C THR A 247 1.78 8.10 15.97
N ALA A 248 2.02 7.64 17.20
CA ALA A 248 3.03 6.64 17.51
C ALA A 248 2.72 5.30 16.81
N LEU A 249 1.45 4.86 16.79
CA LEU A 249 1.06 3.65 16.08
C LEU A 249 1.31 3.78 14.57
N PHE A 250 0.97 4.92 13.96
CA PHE A 250 1.28 5.18 12.56
C PHE A 250 2.79 5.14 12.29
N ALA A 251 3.58 5.82 13.13
CA ALA A 251 5.04 5.85 13.04
C ALA A 251 5.64 4.43 13.16
N GLY A 252 5.19 3.64 14.12
CA GLY A 252 5.61 2.25 14.30
C GLY A 252 5.26 1.38 13.09
N LEU A 253 4.01 1.44 12.62
CA LEU A 253 3.59 0.75 11.41
C LEU A 253 4.39 1.19 10.18
N ALA A 254 4.70 2.46 10.03
CA ALA A 254 5.56 2.97 8.96
C ALA A 254 6.97 2.35 9.07
N LEU A 255 7.63 2.47 10.23
CA LEU A 255 9.00 1.99 10.47
C LEU A 255 9.13 0.49 10.17
N PHE A 256 8.30 -0.34 10.79
CA PHE A 256 8.42 -1.81 10.68
C PHE A 256 7.93 -2.36 9.33
N ARG A 257 7.22 -1.56 8.53
CA ARG A 257 6.84 -1.89 7.14
C ARG A 257 7.83 -1.40 6.08
N ALA A 258 8.95 -0.80 6.45
CA ALA A 258 9.97 -0.43 5.47
C ALA A 258 10.41 -1.63 4.59
N PRO A 259 10.66 -2.85 5.12
CA PRO A 259 10.94 -4.03 4.30
C PRO A 259 9.80 -4.41 3.35
N TYR A 260 8.55 -4.25 3.76
CA TYR A 260 7.37 -4.48 2.92
C TYR A 260 7.34 -3.52 1.72
N THR A 261 7.66 -2.25 1.93
CA THR A 261 7.72 -1.25 0.86
C THR A 261 8.81 -1.58 -0.17
N VAL A 262 9.97 -2.05 0.29
CA VAL A 262 11.04 -2.53 -0.60
C VAL A 262 10.59 -3.78 -1.37
N ALA A 263 9.92 -4.72 -0.70
CA ALA A 263 9.43 -5.95 -1.32
C ALA A 263 8.42 -5.68 -2.44
N ILE A 264 7.54 -4.67 -2.30
CA ILE A 264 6.62 -4.25 -3.37
C ILE A 264 7.38 -3.91 -4.65
N GLY A 265 8.52 -3.23 -4.56
CA GLY A 265 9.38 -2.92 -5.71
C GLY A 265 9.94 -4.17 -6.42
N LEU A 266 10.08 -5.29 -5.69
CA LEU A 266 10.59 -6.57 -6.21
C LEU A 266 9.48 -7.52 -6.68
N ILE A 267 8.20 -7.20 -6.45
CA ILE A 267 7.06 -8.07 -6.79
C ILE A 267 7.05 -8.47 -8.25
N SER A 268 7.31 -7.54 -9.18
CA SER A 268 7.28 -7.82 -10.61
C SER A 268 8.31 -8.90 -11.00
N ALA A 269 9.53 -8.82 -10.46
CA ALA A 269 10.58 -9.81 -10.68
C ALA A 269 10.21 -11.17 -10.06
N LEU A 270 9.65 -11.14 -8.86
CA LEU A 270 9.22 -12.35 -8.13
C LEU A 270 8.05 -13.02 -8.87
N THR A 271 7.05 -12.26 -9.33
CA THR A 271 5.91 -12.77 -10.10
C THR A 271 6.37 -13.49 -11.34
N GLY A 272 7.25 -12.90 -12.15
CA GLY A 272 7.77 -13.54 -13.36
C GLY A 272 8.53 -14.84 -13.08
N ARG A 273 9.28 -14.92 -11.98
CA ARG A 273 9.98 -16.15 -11.58
C ARG A 273 8.99 -17.22 -11.12
N LEU A 274 8.02 -16.87 -10.29
CA LEU A 274 6.99 -17.79 -9.79
C LEU A 274 6.12 -18.32 -10.91
N THR A 275 5.68 -17.46 -11.83
CA THR A 275 4.89 -17.88 -13.02
C THR A 275 5.64 -18.93 -13.83
N ARG A 276 6.93 -18.70 -14.13
CA ARG A 276 7.74 -19.70 -14.85
C ARG A 276 7.89 -21.03 -14.11
N LEU A 277 8.02 -21.02 -12.77
CA LEU A 277 8.08 -22.25 -11.98
C LEU A 277 6.73 -22.99 -12.00
N VAL A 278 5.60 -22.25 -11.98
CA VAL A 278 4.25 -22.84 -12.10
C VAL A 278 4.03 -23.44 -13.49
N GLU A 279 4.37 -22.72 -14.56
CA GLU A 279 4.25 -23.19 -15.95
C GLU A 279 5.15 -24.39 -16.23
N ALA A 280 6.35 -24.43 -15.63
CA ALA A 280 7.29 -25.56 -15.75
C ALA A 280 6.91 -26.78 -14.88
N GLY A 281 5.80 -26.73 -14.15
CA GLY A 281 5.36 -27.83 -13.27
C GLY A 281 6.35 -28.15 -12.13
N ARG A 282 7.26 -27.23 -11.75
CA ARG A 282 8.29 -27.45 -10.72
C ARG A 282 7.70 -27.42 -9.31
N THR A 283 6.82 -28.39 -9.00
CA THR A 283 6.10 -28.49 -7.71
C THR A 283 7.04 -28.61 -6.53
N ASP A 284 8.16 -29.33 -6.66
CA ASP A 284 9.16 -29.47 -5.60
C ASP A 284 9.83 -28.15 -5.25
N ALA A 285 10.21 -27.36 -6.26
CA ALA A 285 10.81 -26.04 -6.06
C ALA A 285 9.83 -25.08 -5.34
N LEU A 286 8.54 -25.12 -5.70
CA LEU A 286 7.49 -24.33 -5.06
C LEU A 286 7.25 -24.77 -3.61
N ARG A 287 7.30 -26.07 -3.35
CA ARG A 287 7.19 -26.63 -2.00
C ARG A 287 8.35 -26.18 -1.10
N HIS A 288 9.61 -26.33 -1.54
CA HIS A 288 10.79 -25.87 -0.79
C HIS A 288 10.76 -24.36 -0.54
N LEU A 289 10.33 -23.57 -1.54
CA LEU A 289 10.17 -22.14 -1.37
C LEU A 289 9.15 -21.80 -0.28
N ARG A 290 8.01 -22.50 -0.25
CA ARG A 290 6.97 -22.30 0.76
C ARG A 290 7.44 -22.73 2.15
N GLU A 291 8.09 -23.89 2.28
CA GLU A 291 8.63 -24.38 3.56
C GLU A 291 9.71 -23.42 4.08
N GLY A 292 10.60 -22.95 3.20
CA GLY A 292 11.58 -21.93 3.52
C GLY A 292 10.95 -20.61 3.95
N LEU A 293 9.88 -20.15 3.27
CA LEU A 293 9.15 -18.95 3.63
C LEU A 293 8.48 -19.09 5.00
N LEU A 294 7.89 -20.25 5.31
CA LEU A 294 7.29 -20.53 6.62
C LEU A 294 8.33 -20.40 7.74
N VAL A 295 9.46 -21.11 7.63
CA VAL A 295 10.54 -21.06 8.62
C VAL A 295 11.09 -19.64 8.74
N ALA A 296 11.39 -18.99 7.61
CA ALA A 296 11.89 -17.62 7.59
C ALA A 296 10.91 -16.64 8.24
N THR A 297 9.60 -16.79 7.98
CA THR A 297 8.56 -15.94 8.59
C THR A 297 8.56 -16.08 10.11
N LEU A 298 8.54 -17.32 10.63
CA LEU A 298 8.50 -17.56 12.07
C LEU A 298 9.76 -17.06 12.77
N LEU A 299 10.95 -17.34 12.21
CA LEU A 299 12.22 -16.85 12.75
C LEU A 299 12.28 -15.31 12.71
N THR A 300 11.93 -14.70 11.59
CA THR A 300 11.95 -13.23 11.46
C THR A 300 10.90 -12.58 12.36
N ALA A 301 9.73 -13.19 12.56
CA ALA A 301 8.73 -12.70 13.48
C ALA A 301 9.22 -12.75 14.94
N ALA A 302 9.88 -13.84 15.36
CA ALA A 302 10.47 -13.95 16.69
C ALA A 302 11.59 -12.90 16.88
N LEU A 303 12.54 -12.81 15.95
CA LEU A 303 13.64 -11.85 16.01
C LEU A 303 13.14 -10.39 15.88
N GLY A 304 12.16 -10.15 15.00
CA GLY A 304 11.53 -8.84 14.81
C GLY A 304 10.76 -8.40 16.05
N GLY A 305 10.04 -9.32 16.70
CA GLY A 305 9.36 -9.05 17.97
C GLY A 305 10.32 -8.69 19.10
N LEU A 306 11.39 -9.48 19.27
CA LEU A 306 12.44 -9.21 20.27
C LEU A 306 13.18 -7.89 19.98
N GLY A 307 13.61 -7.69 18.74
CA GLY A 307 14.29 -6.45 18.32
C GLY A 307 13.37 -5.23 18.41
N GLY A 308 12.09 -5.39 18.03
CA GLY A 308 11.07 -4.37 18.17
C GLY A 308 10.84 -3.97 19.63
N ALA A 309 10.74 -4.93 20.52
CA ALA A 309 10.60 -4.66 21.96
C ALA A 309 11.82 -3.94 22.56
N TRP A 310 13.01 -4.29 22.10
CA TRP A 310 14.23 -3.78 22.69
C TRP A 310 14.68 -2.44 22.11
N LEU A 311 14.74 -2.33 20.79
CA LEU A 311 15.26 -1.15 20.09
C LEU A 311 14.15 -0.26 19.51
N GLY A 312 12.95 -0.81 19.32
CA GLY A 312 11.90 -0.13 18.58
C GLY A 312 11.48 1.22 19.15
N PRO A 313 11.21 1.36 20.45
CA PRO A 313 10.83 2.65 21.03
C PRO A 313 11.88 3.74 20.80
N ASP A 314 13.16 3.42 20.99
CA ASP A 314 14.27 4.38 20.86
C ASP A 314 14.48 4.77 19.38
N VAL A 315 14.41 3.79 18.47
CA VAL A 315 14.51 4.05 17.01
C VAL A 315 13.33 4.91 16.54
N MET A 316 12.11 4.67 17.04
CA MET A 316 10.97 5.50 16.70
C MET A 316 11.18 6.97 17.13
N GLU A 317 11.63 7.18 18.35
CA GLU A 317 11.91 8.52 18.90
C GLU A 317 13.06 9.19 18.13
N LEU A 318 14.12 8.44 17.79
CA LEU A 318 15.23 8.93 16.98
C LEU A 318 14.77 9.41 15.59
N VAL A 319 13.89 8.65 14.93
CA VAL A 319 13.43 8.96 13.56
C VAL A 319 12.36 10.03 13.55
N PHE A 320 11.32 9.87 14.38
CA PHE A 320 10.11 10.67 14.30
C PHE A 320 10.03 11.82 15.33
N GLY A 321 10.98 11.89 16.25
CA GLY A 321 11.08 12.96 17.25
C GLY A 321 10.61 12.55 18.64
N GLU A 322 10.87 13.44 19.57
CA GLU A 322 10.63 13.23 21.00
C GLU A 322 9.14 12.95 21.28
N GLY A 323 8.87 11.95 22.13
CA GLY A 323 7.52 11.53 22.49
C GLY A 323 6.76 10.71 21.44
N VAL A 324 7.33 10.48 20.22
CA VAL A 324 6.73 9.58 19.21
C VAL A 324 7.27 8.17 19.41
N ARG A 325 6.76 7.49 20.42
CA ARG A 325 7.17 6.11 20.72
C ARG A 325 5.99 5.26 21.20
N LEU A 326 6.04 3.99 20.90
CA LEU A 326 5.18 2.96 21.47
C LEU A 326 5.89 2.32 22.67
N ASP A 327 5.13 1.72 23.58
CA ASP A 327 5.72 0.84 24.58
C ASP A 327 6.33 -0.41 23.94
N ARG A 328 7.16 -1.13 24.69
CA ARG A 328 7.88 -2.33 24.19
C ARG A 328 6.94 -3.41 23.67
N GLY A 329 5.79 -3.60 24.34
CA GLY A 329 4.81 -4.62 23.94
C GLY A 329 4.13 -4.27 22.63
N ALA A 330 3.63 -3.03 22.49
CA ALA A 330 3.02 -2.55 21.26
C ALA A 330 4.01 -2.55 20.09
N THR A 331 5.27 -2.16 20.32
CA THR A 331 6.31 -2.16 19.30
C THR A 331 6.62 -3.58 18.82
N ALA A 332 6.70 -4.55 19.74
CA ALA A 332 6.88 -5.95 19.40
C ALA A 332 5.72 -6.48 18.54
N LEU A 333 4.48 -6.18 18.92
CA LEU A 333 3.30 -6.59 18.16
C LEU A 333 3.29 -5.99 16.76
N VAL A 334 3.59 -4.70 16.62
CA VAL A 334 3.65 -4.04 15.32
C VAL A 334 4.77 -4.65 14.44
N ALA A 335 5.92 -4.96 15.01
CA ALA A 335 7.02 -5.62 14.31
C ALA A 335 6.60 -7.02 13.83
N VAL A 336 6.04 -7.85 14.71
CA VAL A 336 5.54 -9.20 14.39
C VAL A 336 4.47 -9.14 13.30
N GLY A 337 3.44 -8.31 13.45
CA GLY A 337 2.39 -8.16 12.45
C GLY A 337 2.93 -7.72 11.09
N SER A 338 3.92 -6.84 11.07
CA SER A 338 4.56 -6.37 9.83
C SER A 338 5.34 -7.48 9.10
N VAL A 339 5.93 -8.43 9.83
CA VAL A 339 6.57 -9.63 9.25
C VAL A 339 5.52 -10.54 8.61
N PHE A 340 4.39 -10.81 9.29
CA PHE A 340 3.30 -11.60 8.72
C PHE A 340 2.67 -10.91 7.51
N ALA A 341 2.53 -9.58 7.53
CA ALA A 341 2.08 -8.81 6.38
C ALA A 341 3.01 -8.98 5.16
N LEU A 342 4.33 -8.92 5.38
CA LEU A 342 5.31 -9.15 4.31
C LEU A 342 5.24 -10.58 3.77
N ALA A 343 5.11 -11.57 4.63
CA ALA A 343 4.96 -12.97 4.22
C ALA A 343 3.64 -13.20 3.46
N SER A 344 2.53 -12.58 3.91
CA SER A 344 1.23 -12.59 3.23
C SER A 344 1.31 -11.98 1.83
N LEU A 345 2.09 -10.90 1.66
CA LEU A 345 2.34 -10.29 0.35
C LEU A 345 3.00 -11.28 -0.61
N VAL A 346 4.05 -11.99 -0.16
CA VAL A 346 4.77 -12.98 -1.00
C VAL A 346 3.85 -14.13 -1.42
N LEU A 347 3.04 -14.67 -0.49
CA LEU A 347 2.07 -15.74 -0.78
C LEU A 347 0.97 -15.24 -1.74
N THR A 348 0.50 -14.01 -1.55
CA THR A 348 -0.49 -13.39 -2.45
C THR A 348 0.04 -13.33 -3.88
N VAL A 349 1.31 -12.96 -4.09
CA VAL A 349 1.93 -12.95 -5.43
C VAL A 349 1.92 -14.35 -6.05
N GLY A 350 2.22 -15.38 -5.29
CA GLY A 350 2.14 -16.78 -5.74
C GLY A 350 0.73 -17.19 -6.18
N LEU A 351 -0.30 -16.78 -5.43
CA LEU A 351 -1.70 -17.05 -5.77
C LEU A 351 -2.17 -16.25 -6.99
N LEU A 352 -1.72 -15.00 -7.13
CA LEU A 352 -2.02 -14.17 -8.29
C LEU A 352 -1.39 -14.74 -9.56
N ALA A 353 -0.15 -15.25 -9.49
CA ALA A 353 0.51 -15.96 -10.59
C ALA A 353 -0.28 -17.19 -11.06
N ARG A 354 -1.08 -17.81 -10.17
CA ARG A 354 -2.00 -18.92 -10.46
C ARG A 354 -3.42 -18.47 -10.84
N GLY A 355 -3.67 -17.17 -11.03
CA GLY A 355 -4.98 -16.60 -11.39
C GLY A 355 -6.04 -16.61 -10.28
N ARG A 356 -5.66 -16.79 -9.01
CA ARG A 356 -6.60 -16.96 -7.88
C ARG A 356 -6.96 -15.64 -7.17
N THR A 357 -7.28 -14.61 -7.91
CA THR A 357 -7.55 -13.24 -7.38
C THR A 357 -8.71 -13.20 -6.38
N VAL A 358 -9.82 -13.87 -6.68
CA VAL A 358 -11.01 -13.91 -5.80
C VAL A 358 -10.72 -14.61 -4.46
N ALA A 359 -9.86 -15.62 -4.47
CA ALA A 359 -9.50 -16.35 -3.26
C ALA A 359 -8.68 -15.45 -2.30
N VAL A 360 -7.83 -14.58 -2.84
CA VAL A 360 -7.08 -13.59 -2.03
C VAL A 360 -8.04 -12.67 -1.27
N ALA A 361 -9.03 -12.09 -1.96
CA ALA A 361 -10.02 -11.22 -1.33
C ALA A 361 -10.85 -11.96 -0.26
N ARG A 362 -11.24 -13.22 -0.52
CA ARG A 362 -11.98 -14.04 0.45
C ARG A 362 -11.19 -14.33 1.72
N ILE A 363 -9.87 -14.52 1.63
CA ILE A 363 -9.02 -14.75 2.80
C ILE A 363 -8.98 -13.51 3.68
N TRP A 364 -8.80 -12.30 3.10
CA TRP A 364 -8.84 -11.06 3.86
C TRP A 364 -10.20 -10.83 4.53
N LEU A 365 -11.31 -11.08 3.81
CA LEU A 365 -12.66 -11.00 4.38
C LEU A 365 -12.88 -12.00 5.52
N ALA A 366 -12.33 -13.20 5.40
CA ALA A 366 -12.43 -14.22 6.45
C ALA A 366 -11.54 -13.88 7.66
N ALA A 367 -10.41 -13.19 7.48
CA ALA A 367 -9.53 -12.78 8.56
C ALA A 367 -10.09 -11.61 9.39
N ALA A 368 -10.83 -10.68 8.78
CA ALA A 368 -11.33 -9.49 9.45
C ALA A 368 -12.18 -9.76 10.72
N PRO A 369 -13.12 -10.72 10.77
CA PRO A 369 -13.87 -11.04 11.98
C PRO A 369 -12.99 -11.46 13.15
N PHE A 370 -11.88 -12.16 12.91
CA PHE A 370 -10.95 -12.56 13.98
C PHE A 370 -10.26 -11.35 14.60
N GLY A 371 -9.98 -10.31 13.81
CA GLY A 371 -9.48 -9.04 14.32
C GLY A 371 -10.50 -8.35 15.21
N VAL A 372 -11.78 -8.33 14.82
CA VAL A 372 -12.86 -7.77 15.64
C VAL A 372 -12.95 -8.55 16.97
N VAL A 373 -12.93 -9.88 16.94
CA VAL A 373 -12.93 -10.69 18.15
C VAL A 373 -11.71 -10.38 19.02
N ALA A 374 -10.52 -10.30 18.44
CA ALA A 374 -9.30 -9.95 19.17
C ALA A 374 -9.44 -8.58 19.87
N HIS A 375 -9.98 -7.58 19.17
CA HIS A 375 -10.20 -6.25 19.74
C HIS A 375 -11.15 -6.27 20.96
N LEU A 376 -12.18 -7.11 20.92
CA LEU A 376 -13.18 -7.21 21.98
C LEU A 376 -12.70 -8.04 23.19
N VAL A 377 -11.87 -9.06 22.97
CA VAL A 377 -11.51 -10.06 24.01
C VAL A 377 -10.19 -9.73 24.69
N VAL A 378 -9.23 -9.15 23.96
CA VAL A 378 -7.90 -8.86 24.53
C VAL A 378 -8.01 -7.78 25.61
N PRO A 379 -7.49 -8.04 26.84
CA PRO A 379 -7.46 -7.04 27.88
C PRO A 379 -6.39 -5.98 27.63
N GLY A 380 -6.58 -4.77 28.14
CA GLY A 380 -5.60 -3.68 28.08
C GLY A 380 -6.14 -2.40 27.46
N SER A 381 -5.23 -1.48 27.11
CA SER A 381 -5.55 -0.21 26.47
C SER A 381 -6.06 -0.38 25.04
N GLU A 382 -6.73 0.63 24.51
CA GLU A 382 -7.19 0.64 23.10
C GLU A 382 -6.03 0.48 22.13
N LEU A 383 -4.87 1.03 22.46
CA LEU A 383 -3.62 0.82 21.68
C LEU A 383 -3.24 -0.67 21.65
N THR A 384 -3.21 -1.33 22.81
CA THR A 384 -2.87 -2.77 22.90
C THR A 384 -3.85 -3.62 22.09
N ARG A 385 -5.16 -3.37 22.25
CA ARG A 385 -6.22 -4.05 21.49
C ARG A 385 -6.07 -3.85 19.99
N THR A 386 -5.76 -2.62 19.56
CA THR A 386 -5.55 -2.31 18.14
C THR A 386 -4.31 -3.00 17.57
N CYS A 387 -3.21 -3.07 18.33
CA CYS A 387 -2.01 -3.82 17.93
C CYS A 387 -2.30 -5.32 17.79
N TRP A 388 -3.06 -5.91 18.72
CA TRP A 388 -3.47 -7.31 18.62
C TRP A 388 -4.43 -7.55 17.45
N THR A 389 -5.36 -6.64 17.20
CA THR A 389 -6.24 -6.69 16.01
C THR A 389 -5.41 -6.82 14.74
N PHE A 390 -4.39 -5.98 14.58
CA PHE A 390 -3.48 -6.03 13.44
C PHE A 390 -2.75 -7.38 13.33
N VAL A 391 -2.11 -7.84 14.40
CA VAL A 391 -1.38 -9.12 14.41
C VAL A 391 -2.30 -10.29 14.08
N VAL A 392 -3.47 -10.37 14.71
CA VAL A 392 -4.42 -11.47 14.51
C VAL A 392 -4.90 -11.53 13.06
N ILE A 393 -5.28 -10.39 12.46
CA ILE A 393 -5.70 -10.36 11.06
C ILE A 393 -4.58 -10.84 10.14
N GLU A 394 -3.35 -10.34 10.33
CA GLU A 394 -2.21 -10.72 9.49
C GLU A 394 -1.83 -12.20 9.64
N VAL A 395 -1.83 -12.74 10.86
CA VAL A 395 -1.56 -14.16 11.11
C VAL A 395 -2.65 -15.05 10.50
N VAL A 396 -3.93 -14.71 10.70
CA VAL A 396 -5.05 -15.50 10.14
C VAL A 396 -5.02 -15.47 8.62
N ALA A 397 -4.76 -14.31 8.02
CA ALA A 397 -4.62 -14.17 6.56
C ALA A 397 -3.44 -15.02 6.05
N TRP A 398 -2.27 -14.92 6.70
CA TRP A 398 -1.09 -15.72 6.36
C TRP A 398 -1.35 -17.22 6.42
N VAL A 399 -1.99 -17.71 7.49
CA VAL A 399 -2.42 -19.12 7.61
C VAL A 399 -3.39 -19.50 6.48
N GLY A 400 -4.37 -18.64 6.19
CA GLY A 400 -5.31 -18.84 5.09
C GLY A 400 -4.63 -18.98 3.74
N PHE A 401 -3.64 -18.13 3.44
CA PHE A 401 -2.84 -18.20 2.22
C PHE A 401 -2.00 -19.48 2.14
N LEU A 402 -1.35 -19.87 3.24
CA LEU A 402 -0.59 -21.14 3.31
C LEU A 402 -1.49 -22.34 3.05
N LEU A 403 -2.66 -22.40 3.68
CA LEU A 403 -3.61 -23.50 3.50
C LEU A 403 -4.12 -23.56 2.06
N LEU A 404 -4.35 -22.43 1.42
CA LEU A 404 -4.79 -22.38 0.02
C LEU A 404 -3.70 -22.84 -0.94
N GLU A 405 -2.46 -22.45 -0.71
CA GLU A 405 -1.28 -22.94 -1.44
C GLU A 405 -1.14 -24.48 -1.29
N TRP A 406 -1.24 -24.99 -0.07
CA TRP A 406 -1.17 -26.43 0.21
C TRP A 406 -2.24 -27.24 -0.53
N ARG A 407 -3.48 -26.77 -0.52
CA ARG A 407 -4.59 -27.42 -1.25
C ARG A 407 -4.37 -27.41 -2.75
N SER A 408 -3.71 -26.40 -3.28
CA SER A 408 -3.41 -26.25 -4.70
C SER A 408 -2.39 -27.29 -5.17
N ASP A 409 -1.34 -27.50 -4.40
CA ASP A 409 -0.28 -28.47 -4.71
C ASP A 409 -0.81 -29.91 -4.68
N ARG A 410 -1.66 -30.26 -3.72
CA ARG A 410 -2.29 -31.60 -3.63
C ARG A 410 -3.14 -31.92 -4.87
N ARG A 411 -3.88 -30.94 -5.40
CA ARG A 411 -4.69 -31.12 -6.62
C ARG A 411 -3.83 -31.33 -7.87
N LEU A 412 -2.71 -30.62 -7.98
CA LEU A 412 -1.78 -30.81 -9.09
C LEU A 412 -1.16 -32.23 -9.05
N ASN A 413 -0.72 -32.67 -7.89
CA ASN A 413 -0.14 -34.01 -7.72
C ASN A 413 -1.17 -35.13 -8.00
N SER A 414 -2.44 -34.97 -7.65
CA SER A 414 -3.49 -35.96 -7.96
C SER A 414 -3.83 -36.04 -9.44
N LEU A 415 -3.66 -34.95 -10.19
CA LEU A 415 -3.88 -34.92 -11.64
C LEU A 415 -2.71 -35.55 -12.41
N VAL A 416 -1.48 -35.37 -11.94
CA VAL A 416 -0.28 -35.95 -12.56
C VAL A 416 -0.18 -37.45 -12.24
N GLY A 417 -0.46 -37.88 -11.00
CA GLY A 417 -0.45 -39.30 -10.62
C GLY A 417 -1.60 -40.14 -11.18
N GLY A 418 -2.69 -39.51 -11.66
CA GLY A 418 -3.81 -40.19 -12.33
C GLY A 418 -3.61 -40.44 -13.82
N GLN A 419 -2.53 -39.96 -14.42
CA GLN A 419 -2.19 -40.22 -15.83
C GLN A 419 -1.20 -41.40 -16.02
N GLU A 420 -0.69 -41.97 -14.92
CA GLU A 420 0.23 -43.11 -14.96
C GLU A 420 -0.47 -44.47 -14.74
N HIS A 421 -1.78 -44.53 -14.77
CA HIS A 421 -2.62 -45.72 -14.73
C HIS A 421 -3.60 -45.71 -15.90
#